data_64d6edeadf3491ff1bd9f417db0f3b26
#
_entry.id   64d6edeadf3491ff1bd9f417db0f3b26
#
_cell.length_a   1.000
_cell.length_b   1.000
_cell.length_c   1.000
_cell.angle_alpha   90.00
_cell.angle_beta   90.00
_cell.angle_gamma   90.00
#
_symmetry.space_group_name_H-M   'P 1'
#
loop_
_entity.id
_entity.type
_entity.pdbx_description
1 polymer ?
#
loop_
_entity_poly.entity_id
_entity_poly.type
_entity_poly.pdbx_seq_one_letter_code
_entity_poly.pdbx_strand_id
1 'polypeptide(L)'
;MARYPTEPLKCWKKAKELREQYYINYARAKDKGGIRWGAAGWSFDAIPTAFGDDVHPLTGEPYGAAIAFDRKFAKECLDAAEAAGFARDLCAYMRLYWGGMHLNKYLYGGEFPKPDFNFQTQICCSHAKWYQHASKFEGVPDFYVDVSIGAYKAIYE
;
A
#
# COMPACT_ATOMS: atom_id res chain seq x y z
N MET A 1 19.53 -1.36 -24.31
CA MET A 1 19.28 -0.06 -24.96
C MET A 1 17.78 0.19 -24.96
N ALA A 2 17.33 1.36 -24.53
CA ALA A 2 15.92 1.73 -24.69
C ALA A 2 15.61 1.80 -26.19
N ARG A 3 14.48 1.23 -26.59
CA ARG A 3 14.05 1.18 -28.00
C ARG A 3 13.79 2.58 -28.59
N TYR A 4 13.51 3.52 -27.70
CA TYR A 4 13.29 4.93 -28.02
C TYR A 4 14.07 5.79 -27.03
N PRO A 5 14.97 6.68 -27.47
CA PRO A 5 15.63 7.62 -26.58
C PRO A 5 14.58 8.61 -26.06
N THR A 6 14.45 8.65 -24.74
CA THR A 6 13.53 9.59 -24.09
C THR A 6 14.31 10.38 -23.04
N GLU A 7 14.11 11.69 -23.00
CA GLU A 7 14.62 12.50 -21.91
C GLU A 7 13.72 12.32 -20.67
N PRO A 8 14.30 12.23 -19.46
CA PRO A 8 13.51 12.20 -18.23
C PRO A 8 12.67 13.47 -18.10
N LEU A 9 11.45 13.31 -17.61
CA LEU A 9 10.57 14.45 -17.31
C LEU A 9 11.26 15.37 -16.27
N LYS A 10 11.19 16.69 -16.49
CA LYS A 10 11.79 17.69 -15.58
C LYS A 10 11.28 17.57 -14.13
N CYS A 11 10.01 17.16 -13.96
CA CYS A 11 9.39 16.95 -12.64
C CYS A 11 9.80 15.63 -11.95
N TRP A 12 10.48 14.71 -12.64
CA TRP A 12 10.72 13.37 -12.14
C TRP A 12 11.52 13.33 -10.83
N LYS A 13 12.51 14.20 -10.70
CA LYS A 13 13.31 14.32 -9.46
C LYS A 13 12.40 14.72 -8.30
N LYS A 14 11.58 15.75 -8.50
CA LYS A 14 10.65 16.24 -7.47
C LYS A 14 9.59 15.19 -7.09
N ALA A 15 9.07 14.46 -8.07
CA ALA A 15 8.12 13.38 -7.80
C ALA A 15 8.72 12.26 -6.95
N LYS A 16 9.99 11.90 -7.18
CA LYS A 16 10.71 10.93 -6.35
C LYS A 16 10.88 11.42 -4.90
N GLU A 17 11.32 12.65 -4.73
CA GLU A 17 11.50 13.27 -3.41
C GLU A 17 10.18 13.29 -2.62
N LEU A 18 9.08 13.72 -3.25
CA LEU A 18 7.76 13.76 -2.62
C LEU A 18 7.26 12.37 -2.24
N ARG A 19 7.46 11.37 -3.11
CA ARG A 19 7.09 9.99 -2.82
C ARG A 19 7.87 9.44 -1.62
N GLU A 20 9.18 9.64 -1.59
CA GLU A 20 10.03 9.22 -0.48
C GLU A 20 9.61 9.89 0.82
N GLN A 21 9.40 11.20 0.79
CA GLN A 21 8.93 11.96 1.95
C GLN A 21 7.57 11.48 2.47
N TYR A 22 6.65 11.14 1.56
CA TYR A 22 5.35 10.57 1.92
C TYR A 22 5.49 9.31 2.76
N TYR A 23 6.32 8.36 2.34
CA TYR A 23 6.52 7.11 3.08
C TYR A 23 7.31 7.30 4.38
N ILE A 24 8.27 8.22 4.39
CA ILE A 24 9.00 8.59 5.62
C ILE A 24 8.04 9.24 6.65
N ASN A 25 7.16 10.12 6.20
CA ASN A 25 6.16 10.74 7.06
C ASN A 25 5.22 9.71 7.67
N TYR A 26 4.76 8.72 6.88
CA TYR A 26 3.98 7.62 7.41
C TYR A 26 4.72 6.87 8.53
N ALA A 27 5.97 6.48 8.28
CA ALA A 27 6.76 5.77 9.28
C ALA A 27 6.98 6.58 10.55
N ARG A 28 7.09 7.90 10.44
CA ARG A 28 7.34 8.83 11.56
C ARG A 28 6.08 9.44 12.16
N ALA A 29 4.90 9.08 11.70
CA ALA A 29 3.65 9.68 12.18
C ALA A 29 3.53 9.64 13.71
N LYS A 30 3.92 8.53 14.33
CA LYS A 30 3.86 8.34 15.78
C LYS A 30 4.80 9.24 16.58
N ASP A 31 5.89 9.68 16.00
CA ASP A 31 6.85 10.58 16.65
C ASP A 31 6.20 11.93 17.02
N LYS A 32 5.11 12.27 16.34
CA LYS A 32 4.36 13.51 16.53
C LYS A 32 2.92 13.29 17.03
N GLY A 33 2.60 12.08 17.48
CA GLY A 33 1.24 11.74 17.92
C GLY A 33 0.24 11.56 16.79
N GLY A 34 0.70 11.44 15.55
CA GLY A 34 -0.16 11.25 14.38
C GLY A 34 -0.73 9.83 14.26
N ILE A 35 -1.67 9.69 13.34
CA ILE A 35 -2.39 8.46 13.06
C ILE A 35 -1.86 7.84 11.77
N ARG A 36 -1.56 6.53 11.82
CA ARG A 36 -1.23 5.73 10.65
C ARG A 36 -2.48 5.01 10.15
N TRP A 37 -2.78 5.19 8.91
CA TRP A 37 -3.93 4.60 8.24
C TRP A 37 -3.46 3.64 7.15
N GLY A 38 -3.72 2.35 7.27
CA GLY A 38 -3.56 1.40 6.18
C GLY A 38 -4.72 1.55 5.20
N ALA A 39 -4.45 1.96 3.96
CA ALA A 39 -5.46 2.25 2.96
C ALA A 39 -5.34 1.36 1.74
N ALA A 40 -6.47 0.99 1.17
CA ALA A 40 -6.53 0.47 -0.18
C ALA A 40 -6.53 1.61 -1.20
N GLY A 41 -5.89 1.38 -2.33
CA GLY A 41 -5.53 2.39 -3.30
C GLY A 41 -6.64 3.19 -3.96
N TRP A 42 -6.21 4.18 -4.67
CA TRP A 42 -6.81 4.96 -5.75
C TRP A 42 -7.75 6.10 -5.37
N SER A 43 -8.97 5.82 -4.96
CA SER A 43 -9.98 6.91 -4.86
C SER A 43 -10.14 7.45 -3.45
N PHE A 44 -9.59 6.74 -2.48
CA PHE A 44 -9.87 6.98 -1.07
C PHE A 44 -8.71 7.64 -0.31
N ASP A 45 -7.58 7.88 -0.97
CA ASP A 45 -6.46 8.62 -0.36
C ASP A 45 -6.83 10.07 -0.03
N ALA A 46 -7.85 10.60 -0.69
CA ALA A 46 -8.41 11.91 -0.35
C ALA A 46 -9.17 11.92 0.98
N ILE A 47 -9.72 10.78 1.42
CA ILE A 47 -10.46 10.70 2.67
C ILE A 47 -9.56 10.97 3.88
N PRO A 48 -8.39 10.31 4.03
CA PRO A 48 -7.47 10.63 5.12
C PRO A 48 -7.07 12.10 5.18
N THR A 49 -6.87 12.73 4.03
CA THR A 49 -6.47 14.15 3.98
C THR A 49 -7.56 15.09 4.51
N ALA A 50 -8.82 14.66 4.51
CA ALA A 50 -9.92 15.43 5.09
C ALA A 50 -9.90 15.48 6.63
N PHE A 51 -9.15 14.59 7.27
CA PHE A 51 -8.99 14.56 8.73
C PHE A 51 -7.85 15.44 9.24
N GLY A 52 -7.09 16.04 8.35
CA GLY A 52 -6.00 16.96 8.71
C GLY A 52 -4.61 16.35 8.49
N ASP A 53 -3.60 17.15 8.84
CA ASP A 53 -2.19 16.82 8.57
C ASP A 53 -1.61 15.73 9.49
N ASP A 54 -2.36 15.35 10.52
CA ASP A 54 -1.94 14.34 11.51
C ASP A 54 -2.25 12.90 11.06
N VAL A 55 -3.00 12.72 9.97
CA VAL A 55 -3.40 11.42 9.46
C VAL A 55 -2.57 11.07 8.23
N HIS A 56 -1.81 9.99 8.36
CA HIS A 56 -0.87 9.54 7.33
C HIS A 56 -1.32 8.19 6.76
N PRO A 57 -1.78 8.13 5.50
CA PRO A 57 -2.14 6.88 4.85
C PRO A 57 -0.92 6.15 4.29
N LEU A 58 -0.96 4.81 4.32
CA LEU A 58 -0.09 3.95 3.52
C LEU A 58 -0.94 3.20 2.50
N THR A 59 -0.88 3.66 1.27
CA THR A 59 -1.60 3.03 0.16
C THR A 59 -0.84 1.81 -0.34
N GLY A 60 -1.46 0.64 -0.25
CA GLY A 60 -0.79 -0.64 -0.44
C GLY A 60 -0.22 -0.86 -1.83
N GLU A 61 -0.97 -0.58 -2.91
CA GLU A 61 -0.50 -0.79 -4.28
C GLU A 61 0.68 0.11 -4.66
N PRO A 62 0.64 1.43 -4.44
CA PRO A 62 1.79 2.28 -4.67
C PRO A 62 3.00 1.89 -3.83
N TYR A 63 2.79 1.43 -2.59
CA TYR A 63 3.87 0.93 -1.74
C TYR A 63 4.45 -0.38 -2.27
N GLY A 64 3.62 -1.34 -2.66
CA GLY A 64 4.05 -2.57 -3.32
C GLY A 64 4.81 -2.29 -4.62
N ALA A 65 4.34 -1.33 -5.43
CA ALA A 65 5.06 -0.87 -6.61
C ALA A 65 6.42 -0.25 -6.25
N ALA A 66 6.51 0.52 -5.16
CA ALA A 66 7.76 1.09 -4.70
C ALA A 66 8.77 -0.01 -4.30
N ILE A 67 8.33 -1.05 -3.60
CA ILE A 67 9.15 -2.22 -3.28
C ILE A 67 9.69 -2.89 -4.55
N ALA A 68 8.87 -3.02 -5.60
CA ALA A 68 9.26 -3.68 -6.85
C ALA A 68 10.46 -3.02 -7.56
N PHE A 69 10.74 -1.75 -7.29
CA PHE A 69 11.93 -1.07 -7.82
C PHE A 69 13.23 -1.45 -7.09
N ASP A 70 13.16 -1.94 -5.87
CA ASP A 70 14.29 -2.56 -5.17
C ASP A 70 14.26 -4.08 -5.38
N ARG A 71 14.97 -4.57 -6.38
CA ARG A 71 14.95 -5.99 -6.78
C ARG A 71 15.34 -6.94 -5.65
N LYS A 72 16.27 -6.52 -4.78
CA LYS A 72 16.73 -7.35 -3.67
C LYS A 72 15.65 -7.46 -2.61
N PHE A 73 15.13 -6.32 -2.18
CA PHE A 73 14.05 -6.29 -1.17
C PHE A 73 12.76 -6.91 -1.69
N ALA A 74 12.42 -6.69 -2.98
CA ALA A 74 11.27 -7.33 -3.60
C ALA A 74 11.37 -8.87 -3.56
N LYS A 75 12.55 -9.42 -3.86
CA LYS A 75 12.77 -10.86 -3.76
C LYS A 75 12.61 -11.36 -2.33
N GLU A 76 13.20 -10.69 -1.35
CA GLU A 76 13.05 -11.05 0.06
C GLU A 76 11.57 -11.05 0.47
N CYS A 77 10.79 -10.03 0.06
CA CYS A 77 9.35 -9.95 0.35
C CYS A 77 8.55 -11.08 -0.31
N LEU A 78 8.82 -11.39 -1.58
CA LEU A 78 8.11 -12.47 -2.27
C LEU A 78 8.42 -13.84 -1.66
N ASP A 79 9.68 -14.09 -1.32
CA ASP A 79 10.09 -15.32 -0.66
C ASP A 79 9.42 -15.47 0.73
N ALA A 80 9.34 -14.36 1.49
CA ALA A 80 8.68 -14.34 2.79
C ALA A 80 7.17 -14.58 2.69
N ALA A 81 6.51 -14.00 1.69
CA ALA A 81 5.09 -14.22 1.44
C ALA A 81 4.83 -15.70 1.08
N GLU A 82 5.66 -16.31 0.25
CA GLU A 82 5.55 -17.73 -0.09
C GLU A 82 5.81 -18.63 1.13
N ALA A 83 6.81 -18.30 1.94
CA ALA A 83 7.09 -19.02 3.18
C ALA A 83 5.94 -18.94 4.19
N ALA A 84 5.18 -17.84 4.18
CA ALA A 84 3.96 -17.66 4.96
C ALA A 84 2.73 -18.39 4.38
N GLY A 85 2.87 -19.09 3.26
CA GLY A 85 1.83 -19.91 2.64
C GLY A 85 0.99 -19.20 1.57
N PHE A 86 1.40 -18.01 1.11
CA PHE A 86 0.69 -17.30 0.06
C PHE A 86 1.10 -17.78 -1.33
N ALA A 87 0.12 -18.07 -2.16
CA ALA A 87 0.33 -18.61 -3.49
C ALA A 87 1.01 -17.58 -4.43
N ARG A 88 1.80 -18.09 -5.38
CA ARG A 88 2.58 -17.26 -6.32
C ARG A 88 1.74 -16.50 -7.32
N ASP A 89 0.54 -16.95 -7.61
CA ASP A 89 -0.42 -16.37 -8.54
C ASP A 89 -1.27 -15.24 -7.92
N LEU A 90 -1.13 -14.99 -6.61
CA LEU A 90 -1.74 -13.84 -5.97
C LEU A 90 -1.13 -12.53 -6.46
N CYS A 91 -1.89 -11.45 -6.33
CA CYS A 91 -1.47 -10.10 -6.70
C CYS A 91 -0.06 -9.77 -6.18
N ALA A 92 0.84 -9.41 -7.08
CA ALA A 92 2.23 -9.13 -6.73
C ALA A 92 2.38 -7.94 -5.75
N TYR A 93 1.56 -6.90 -5.88
CA TYR A 93 1.58 -5.77 -4.94
C TYR A 93 1.25 -6.20 -3.52
N MET A 94 0.20 -7.02 -3.39
CA MET A 94 -0.23 -7.58 -2.12
C MET A 94 0.86 -8.46 -1.49
N ARG A 95 1.49 -9.34 -2.28
CA ARG A 95 2.57 -10.21 -1.82
C ARG A 95 3.81 -9.44 -1.39
N LEU A 96 4.15 -8.37 -2.07
CA LEU A 96 5.27 -7.48 -1.71
C LEU A 96 4.99 -6.76 -0.39
N TYR A 97 3.78 -6.24 -0.21
CA TYR A 97 3.36 -5.63 1.05
C TYR A 97 3.40 -6.64 2.20
N TRP A 98 2.75 -7.78 2.04
CA TRP A 98 2.71 -8.83 3.06
C TRP A 98 4.10 -9.35 3.40
N GLY A 99 4.95 -9.52 2.40
CA GLY A 99 6.34 -9.93 2.64
C GLY A 99 7.10 -8.95 3.50
N GLY A 100 6.99 -7.66 3.23
CA GLY A 100 7.59 -6.62 4.07
C GLY A 100 7.04 -6.64 5.50
N MET A 101 5.73 -6.80 5.65
CA MET A 101 5.04 -6.94 6.94
C MET A 101 5.51 -8.19 7.71
N HIS A 102 5.55 -9.35 7.06
CA HIS A 102 6.01 -10.60 7.68
C HIS A 102 7.50 -10.59 8.05
N LEU A 103 8.33 -9.89 7.28
CA LEU A 103 9.75 -9.67 7.60
C LEU A 103 9.96 -8.60 8.68
N ASN A 104 8.92 -7.89 9.06
CA ASN A 104 9.00 -6.67 9.88
C ASN A 104 10.05 -5.69 9.33
N LYS A 105 10.07 -5.50 8.00
CA LYS A 105 11.02 -4.61 7.31
C LYS A 105 10.28 -3.59 6.45
N TYR A 106 10.70 -2.34 6.55
CA TYR A 106 10.15 -1.26 5.74
C TYR A 106 11.12 -0.87 4.62
N LEU A 107 10.59 -0.56 3.43
CA LEU A 107 11.41 -0.19 2.26
C LEU A 107 12.33 1.02 2.53
N TYR A 108 11.86 1.96 3.34
CA TYR A 108 12.60 3.18 3.68
C TYR A 108 13.38 3.09 4.99
N GLY A 109 13.65 1.87 5.44
CA GLY A 109 14.45 1.56 6.61
C GLY A 109 13.64 1.33 7.89
N GLY A 110 14.21 0.52 8.79
CA GLY A 110 13.59 0.17 10.06
C GLY A 110 12.53 -0.92 9.96
N GLU A 111 11.75 -1.02 11.02
CA GLU A 111 10.64 -1.97 11.13
C GLU A 111 9.44 -1.54 10.26
N PHE A 112 8.62 -2.52 9.88
CA PHE A 112 7.38 -2.25 9.16
C PHE A 112 6.43 -1.43 10.05
N PRO A 113 6.05 -0.20 9.65
CA PRO A 113 5.31 0.70 10.51
C PRO A 113 3.83 0.28 10.59
N LYS A 114 3.47 -0.37 11.69
CA LYS A 114 2.13 -0.84 11.96
C LYS A 114 1.11 0.31 11.92
N PRO A 115 -0.02 0.16 11.18
CA PRO A 115 -1.10 1.14 11.19
C PRO A 115 -1.88 1.12 12.51
N ASP A 116 -2.65 2.17 12.78
CA ASP A 116 -3.62 2.19 13.86
C ASP A 116 -4.90 1.44 13.49
N PHE A 117 -5.26 1.51 12.21
CA PHE A 117 -6.36 0.76 11.63
C PHE A 117 -6.17 0.65 10.12
N ASN A 118 -6.87 -0.31 9.52
CA ASN A 118 -6.99 -0.44 8.08
C ASN A 118 -8.39 -0.03 7.63
N PHE A 119 -8.45 0.68 6.51
CA PHE A 119 -9.70 1.02 5.84
C PHE A 119 -9.58 0.66 4.37
N GLN A 120 -10.53 -0.08 3.85
CA GLN A 120 -10.48 -0.53 2.49
C GLN A 120 -11.82 -0.48 1.79
N THR A 121 -11.74 -0.49 0.49
CA THR A 121 -12.88 -0.65 -0.41
C THR A 121 -12.75 -1.95 -1.17
N GLN A 122 -13.86 -2.58 -1.46
CA GLN A 122 -13.87 -3.83 -2.21
C GLN A 122 -13.84 -3.58 -3.74
N ILE A 123 -12.77 -2.93 -4.21
CA ILE A 123 -12.60 -2.67 -5.65
C ILE A 123 -12.24 -3.96 -6.40
N CYS A 124 -11.44 -4.85 -5.78
CA CYS A 124 -11.09 -6.13 -6.36
C CYS A 124 -10.99 -7.22 -5.27
N CYS A 125 -11.00 -8.48 -5.69
CA CYS A 125 -10.91 -9.62 -4.77
C CYS A 125 -9.66 -9.58 -3.89
N SER A 126 -8.55 -9.05 -4.41
CA SER A 126 -7.30 -8.94 -3.66
C SER A 126 -7.42 -7.94 -2.52
N HIS A 127 -8.06 -6.78 -2.71
CA HIS A 127 -8.18 -5.75 -1.67
C HIS A 127 -8.87 -6.26 -0.42
N ALA A 128 -9.99 -6.94 -0.57
CA ALA A 128 -10.74 -7.47 0.58
C ALA A 128 -9.88 -8.41 1.44
N LYS A 129 -9.06 -9.25 0.80
CA LYS A 129 -8.20 -10.19 1.51
C LYS A 129 -6.91 -9.57 2.01
N TRP A 130 -6.40 -8.58 1.30
CA TRP A 130 -5.16 -7.89 1.64
C TRP A 130 -5.20 -7.31 3.05
N TYR A 131 -6.14 -6.42 3.28
CA TYR A 131 -6.21 -5.71 4.56
C TYR A 131 -6.86 -6.54 5.66
N GLN A 132 -7.75 -7.48 5.32
CA GLN A 132 -8.24 -8.45 6.28
C GLN A 132 -7.08 -9.29 6.86
N HIS A 133 -6.14 -9.72 6.00
CA HIS A 133 -4.97 -10.44 6.48
C HIS A 133 -4.04 -9.53 7.28
N ALA A 134 -3.74 -8.32 6.76
CA ALA A 134 -2.87 -7.37 7.44
C ALA A 134 -3.42 -7.00 8.83
N SER A 135 -4.70 -6.68 8.94
CA SER A 135 -5.35 -6.36 10.22
C SER A 135 -5.28 -7.51 11.21
N LYS A 136 -5.53 -8.73 10.72
CA LYS A 136 -5.47 -9.93 11.56
C LYS A 136 -4.06 -10.24 12.04
N PHE A 137 -3.07 -10.06 11.15
CA PHE A 137 -1.66 -10.29 11.46
C PHE A 137 -1.13 -9.25 12.46
N GLU A 138 -1.47 -7.99 12.26
CA GLU A 138 -1.00 -6.87 13.08
C GLU A 138 -1.86 -6.63 14.32
N GLY A 139 -3.04 -7.25 14.42
CA GLY A 139 -3.98 -7.08 15.53
C GLY A 139 -4.54 -5.66 15.59
N VAL A 140 -4.95 -5.09 14.44
CA VAL A 140 -5.55 -3.76 14.35
C VAL A 140 -6.97 -3.83 13.79
N PRO A 141 -7.84 -2.84 14.11
CA PRO A 141 -9.17 -2.77 13.53
C PRO A 141 -9.12 -2.63 12.01
N ASP A 142 -10.13 -3.18 11.33
CA ASP A 142 -10.34 -3.00 9.90
C ASP A 142 -11.77 -2.54 9.61
N PHE A 143 -11.89 -1.65 8.65
CA PHE A 143 -13.15 -1.10 8.19
C PHE A 143 -13.27 -1.29 6.68
N TYR A 144 -14.48 -1.62 6.23
CA TYR A 144 -14.76 -1.95 4.84
C TYR A 144 -15.89 -1.08 4.32
N VAL A 145 -15.70 -0.57 3.10
CA VAL A 145 -16.79 0.02 2.33
C VAL A 145 -16.95 -0.80 1.05
N ASP A 146 -18.13 -1.32 0.85
CA ASP A 146 -18.44 -1.99 -0.41
C ASP A 146 -18.64 -0.95 -1.51
N VAL A 147 -18.08 -1.22 -2.68
CA VAL A 147 -18.30 -0.42 -3.87
C VAL A 147 -19.50 -1.02 -4.59
N SER A 148 -20.63 -0.33 -4.56
CA SER A 148 -21.78 -0.72 -5.33
C SER A 148 -21.42 -0.66 -6.83
N ILE A 149 -21.13 -1.81 -7.40
CA ILE A 149 -21.13 -1.99 -8.83
C ILE A 149 -22.61 -2.12 -9.19
N GLY A 150 -23.22 -1.03 -9.62
CA GLY A 150 -24.63 -0.99 -10.02
C GLY A 150 -24.94 -2.17 -10.95
N ALA A 151 -26.10 -2.78 -10.78
CA ALA A 151 -26.52 -3.85 -11.64
C ALA A 151 -26.43 -3.36 -13.09
N TYR A 152 -25.77 -4.14 -13.95
CA TYR A 152 -25.56 -3.83 -15.38
C TYR A 152 -26.87 -3.37 -16.06
N LYS A 153 -28.01 -3.90 -15.62
CA LYS A 153 -29.35 -3.51 -16.03
C LYS A 153 -29.70 -2.05 -15.72
N ALA A 154 -29.28 -1.52 -14.60
CA ALA A 154 -29.60 -0.14 -14.19
C ALA A 154 -28.79 0.93 -14.95
N ILE A 155 -27.78 0.53 -15.71
CA ILE A 155 -26.94 1.43 -16.49
C ILE A 155 -27.44 1.52 -17.95
N TYR A 156 -28.19 0.53 -18.43
CA TYR A 156 -28.60 0.38 -19.83
C TYR A 156 -30.13 0.36 -20.05
N GLU A 157 -30.94 0.45 -19.03
CA GLU A 157 -32.39 0.71 -19.04
C GLU A 157 -32.66 2.19 -18.68
#